data_7f69d25062c99b1f4d58443a85aeb76a
#
_entry.id   7f69d25062c99b1f4d58443a85aeb76a
#
_cell.length_a   1.000
_cell.length_b   1.000
_cell.length_c   1.000
_cell.angle_alpha   90.00
_cell.angle_beta   90.00
_cell.angle_gamma   90.00
#
_symmetry.space_group_name_H-M   'P 1'
#
loop_
_entity.id
_entity.type
_entity.pdbx_description
1 polymer ?
#
loop_
_entity_poly.entity_id
_entity_poly.type
_entity_poly.pdbx_seq_one_letter_code
_entity_poly.pdbx_strand_id
1 'polypeptide(L)'
;MLGLKLLYILICVLLLFYLVFPFITVIASLIVKEKPLQKTAGKNDFACIITAYQNIQIALPLVDSLLKQAYPAYLIYIVADDCDVAGVNFSNPNVILLKPQQKLSSKVKSIIHAIENFRRTHDAVVIFDTDNLAKTDFLTVLNDYLNAGFKAVQGQRTAKNLDTVYACADATGEIYKNYVERYVPYVLGASATIAGSGMAVETALFRDYLKVEKITQSLSRNRVIVAEDKILQNFLVNKSLQIAFAKDAIIYDEKISTGRQVERQRSRWLYSYFENFPNTVSFIRKGLFGFNRNQLLFGLITSSPPLFILLLSSMLMMFFSFFVSKAFFFYLLLGILIFTGNIFLVLLISNAPAEIWRAIWSMPLFIFRQSIALIKMQRSKSDFMHTQHRKAVTLEDIEGK
;
A
#
# COMPACT_ATOMS: atom_id res chain seq x y z
N MET A 1 23.70 -28.43 -22.20
CA MET A 1 24.54 -27.23 -21.97
C MET A 1 23.88 -25.92 -22.47
N LEU A 2 23.35 -25.87 -23.71
CA LEU A 2 22.74 -24.66 -24.29
C LEU A 2 21.58 -24.14 -23.46
N GLY A 3 20.64 -25.00 -23.02
CA GLY A 3 19.49 -24.60 -22.22
C GLY A 3 19.83 -23.96 -20.87
N LEU A 4 20.84 -24.48 -20.15
CA LEU A 4 21.32 -23.89 -18.90
C LEU A 4 21.96 -22.52 -19.13
N LYS A 5 22.68 -22.33 -20.22
CA LYS A 5 23.27 -21.05 -20.60
C LYS A 5 22.20 -20.03 -20.94
N LEU A 6 21.17 -20.42 -21.68
CA LEU A 6 20.02 -19.54 -21.99
C LEU A 6 19.25 -19.15 -20.74
N LEU A 7 18.99 -20.09 -19.82
CA LEU A 7 18.32 -19.82 -18.53
C LEU A 7 19.14 -18.84 -17.68
N TYR A 8 20.46 -19.05 -17.60
CA TYR A 8 21.36 -18.14 -16.89
C TYR A 8 21.28 -16.70 -17.44
N ILE A 9 21.37 -16.56 -18.78
CA ILE A 9 21.27 -15.25 -19.43
C ILE A 9 19.92 -14.60 -19.14
N LEU A 10 18.82 -15.35 -19.28
CA LEU A 10 17.46 -14.85 -19.01
C LEU A 10 17.32 -14.33 -17.58
N ILE A 11 17.81 -15.07 -16.59
CA ILE A 11 17.76 -14.65 -15.18
C ILE A 11 18.57 -13.36 -14.99
N CYS A 12 19.81 -13.30 -15.52
CA CYS A 12 20.62 -12.10 -15.41
C CYS A 12 19.96 -10.87 -16.05
N VAL A 13 19.37 -11.02 -17.25
CA VAL A 13 18.67 -9.93 -17.94
C VAL A 13 17.44 -9.47 -17.18
N LEU A 14 16.64 -10.39 -16.63
CA LEU A 14 15.48 -10.06 -15.79
C LEU A 14 15.89 -9.30 -14.53
N LEU A 15 16.94 -9.74 -13.83
CA LEU A 15 17.44 -9.05 -12.64
C LEU A 15 17.95 -7.66 -12.99
N LEU A 16 18.73 -7.52 -14.05
CA LEU A 16 19.21 -6.23 -14.54
C LEU A 16 18.06 -5.28 -14.89
N PHE A 17 17.02 -5.80 -15.54
CA PHE A 17 15.83 -5.01 -15.84
C PHE A 17 15.23 -4.43 -14.55
N TYR A 18 14.94 -5.24 -13.53
CA TYR A 18 14.31 -4.75 -12.29
C TYR A 18 15.26 -3.95 -11.38
N LEU A 19 16.58 -4.09 -11.54
CA LEU A 19 17.53 -3.22 -10.84
C LEU A 19 17.58 -1.81 -11.46
N VAL A 20 17.43 -1.70 -12.78
CA VAL A 20 17.61 -0.43 -13.50
C VAL A 20 16.29 0.28 -13.82
N PHE A 21 15.22 -0.46 -14.08
CA PHE A 21 13.90 0.06 -14.46
C PHE A 21 13.33 1.09 -13.47
N PRO A 22 13.38 0.88 -12.12
CA PRO A 22 12.92 1.89 -11.18
C PRO A 22 13.68 3.21 -11.29
N PHE A 23 14.98 3.18 -11.49
CA PHE A 23 15.79 4.38 -11.68
C PHE A 23 15.38 5.15 -12.95
N ILE A 24 15.20 4.44 -14.07
CA ILE A 24 14.75 5.06 -15.33
C ILE A 24 13.39 5.75 -15.14
N THR A 25 12.45 5.08 -14.47
CA THR A 25 11.10 5.64 -14.24
C THR A 25 11.10 6.79 -13.26
N VAL A 26 11.97 6.78 -12.24
CA VAL A 26 12.19 7.92 -11.33
C VAL A 26 12.72 9.12 -12.11
N ILE A 27 13.77 8.95 -12.93
CA ILE A 27 14.30 10.05 -13.76
C ILE A 27 13.22 10.57 -14.72
N ALA A 28 12.46 9.67 -15.37
CA ALA A 28 11.35 10.09 -16.24
C ALA A 28 10.31 10.93 -15.49
N SER A 29 9.99 10.58 -14.24
CA SER A 29 9.02 11.33 -13.42
C SER A 29 9.51 12.72 -13.00
N LEU A 30 10.83 12.95 -12.95
CA LEU A 30 11.40 14.28 -12.67
C LEU A 30 11.31 15.21 -13.90
N ILE A 31 11.26 14.64 -15.10
CA ILE A 31 11.15 15.38 -16.36
C ILE A 31 9.68 15.69 -16.69
N VAL A 32 8.81 14.71 -16.44
CA VAL A 32 7.36 14.86 -16.69
C VAL A 32 6.74 15.62 -15.52
N LYS A 33 6.21 16.83 -15.81
CA LYS A 33 5.50 17.60 -14.77
C LYS A 33 4.14 16.99 -14.46
N GLU A 34 3.82 16.88 -13.17
CA GLU A 34 2.48 16.55 -12.71
C GLU A 34 1.48 17.58 -13.27
N LYS A 35 0.38 17.09 -13.86
CA LYS A 35 -0.67 17.97 -14.35
C LYS A 35 -1.40 18.60 -13.17
N PRO A 36 -1.53 19.93 -13.11
CA PRO A 36 -2.29 20.57 -12.05
C PRO A 36 -3.74 20.09 -12.08
N LEU A 37 -4.29 19.78 -10.91
CA LEU A 37 -5.70 19.45 -10.77
C LEU A 37 -6.54 20.72 -11.00
N GLN A 38 -7.58 20.61 -11.81
CA GLN A 38 -8.57 21.68 -11.92
C GLN A 38 -9.39 21.69 -10.62
N LYS A 39 -9.22 22.73 -9.80
CA LYS A 39 -10.04 22.92 -8.60
C LYS A 39 -11.46 23.26 -9.03
N THR A 40 -12.39 22.38 -8.75
CA THR A 40 -13.82 22.59 -8.95
C THR A 40 -14.52 22.75 -7.60
N ALA A 41 -15.65 23.48 -7.58
CA ALA A 41 -16.40 23.76 -6.34
C ALA A 41 -17.22 22.57 -5.84
N GLY A 42 -17.17 21.41 -6.51
CA GLY A 42 -17.92 20.21 -6.13
C GLY A 42 -17.47 19.66 -4.77
N LYS A 43 -18.43 19.27 -3.94
CA LYS A 43 -18.21 18.62 -2.66
C LYS A 43 -18.75 17.20 -2.71
N ASN A 44 -17.86 16.22 -2.79
CA ASN A 44 -18.23 14.80 -2.69
C ASN A 44 -18.52 14.46 -1.23
N ASP A 45 -19.56 13.69 -0.97
CA ASP A 45 -19.88 13.18 0.36
C ASP A 45 -19.09 11.87 0.64
N PHE A 46 -18.31 11.86 1.72
CA PHE A 46 -17.44 10.73 2.07
C PHE A 46 -18.04 9.84 3.15
N ALA A 47 -18.02 8.52 2.92
CA ALA A 47 -18.15 7.52 3.99
C ALA A 47 -16.75 7.10 4.47
N CYS A 48 -16.32 7.63 5.62
CA CYS A 48 -15.07 7.23 6.27
C CYS A 48 -15.31 5.95 7.09
N ILE A 49 -14.79 4.80 6.63
CA ILE A 49 -14.99 3.50 7.27
C ILE A 49 -13.76 3.10 8.06
N ILE A 50 -13.95 2.83 9.36
CA ILE A 50 -12.94 2.33 10.28
C ILE A 50 -13.35 0.91 10.71
N THR A 51 -12.47 -0.08 10.51
CA THR A 51 -12.73 -1.47 10.87
C THR A 51 -11.95 -1.84 12.13
N ALA A 52 -12.60 -1.75 13.30
CA ALA A 52 -12.01 -2.11 14.59
C ALA A 52 -12.29 -3.60 14.91
N TYR A 53 -11.25 -4.32 15.32
CA TYR A 53 -11.35 -5.71 15.74
C TYR A 53 -10.77 -5.89 17.14
N GLN A 54 -11.55 -6.43 18.05
CA GLN A 54 -11.24 -6.72 19.46
C GLN A 54 -10.90 -5.51 20.35
N ASN A 55 -10.41 -4.43 19.81
CA ASN A 55 -10.05 -3.24 20.58
C ASN A 55 -10.43 -1.96 19.83
N ILE A 56 -11.52 -1.32 20.25
CA ILE A 56 -11.98 -0.04 19.66
C ILE A 56 -11.17 1.17 20.14
N GLN A 57 -10.51 1.09 21.31
CA GLN A 57 -9.78 2.22 21.90
C GLN A 57 -8.65 2.72 20.98
N ILE A 58 -8.05 1.83 20.19
CA ILE A 58 -6.99 2.17 19.22
C ILE A 58 -7.53 3.09 18.11
N ALA A 59 -8.83 3.04 17.81
CA ALA A 59 -9.45 3.85 16.77
C ALA A 59 -9.81 5.27 17.26
N LEU A 60 -9.85 5.56 18.56
CA LEU A 60 -10.28 6.85 19.08
C LEU A 60 -9.41 8.03 18.59
N PRO A 61 -8.08 7.95 18.58
CA PRO A 61 -7.25 9.02 18.02
C PRO A 61 -7.52 9.28 16.53
N LEU A 62 -7.82 8.22 15.74
CA LEU A 62 -8.22 8.37 14.35
C LEU A 62 -9.55 9.11 14.23
N VAL A 63 -10.55 8.75 15.05
CA VAL A 63 -11.85 9.45 15.08
C VAL A 63 -11.65 10.93 15.37
N ASP A 64 -10.83 11.27 16.38
CA ASP A 64 -10.53 12.65 16.73
C ASP A 64 -9.87 13.41 15.57
N SER A 65 -8.92 12.78 14.86
CA SER A 65 -8.28 13.39 13.69
C SER A 65 -9.24 13.59 12.52
N LEU A 66 -10.20 12.67 12.33
CA LEU A 66 -11.25 12.81 11.33
C LEU A 66 -12.27 13.87 11.70
N LEU A 67 -12.60 14.06 12.97
CA LEU A 67 -13.49 15.14 13.43
C LEU A 67 -12.87 16.54 13.27
N LYS A 68 -11.53 16.62 13.12
CA LYS A 68 -10.79 17.87 12.86
C LYS A 68 -10.61 18.16 11.36
N GLN A 69 -11.21 17.38 10.47
CA GLN A 69 -11.10 17.62 9.04
C GLN A 69 -11.68 18.99 8.63
N ALA A 70 -10.92 19.74 7.84
CA ALA A 70 -11.36 20.99 7.22
C ALA A 70 -12.30 20.74 6.02
N TYR A 71 -13.15 19.74 6.11
CA TYR A 71 -14.07 19.31 5.05
C TYR A 71 -15.44 18.99 5.65
N PRO A 72 -16.56 19.50 5.10
CA PRO A 72 -17.86 19.41 5.79
C PRO A 72 -18.70 18.19 5.44
N ALA A 73 -18.47 17.53 4.28
CA ALA A 73 -19.37 16.53 3.75
C ALA A 73 -18.83 15.10 3.97
N TYR A 74 -18.95 14.57 5.19
CA TYR A 74 -18.55 13.20 5.51
C TYR A 74 -19.31 12.65 6.71
N LEU A 75 -19.34 11.32 6.83
CA LEU A 75 -19.70 10.58 8.03
C LEU A 75 -18.62 9.53 8.34
N ILE A 76 -18.44 9.25 9.63
CA ILE A 76 -17.48 8.25 10.13
C ILE A 76 -18.27 7.03 10.58
N TYR A 77 -18.01 5.88 9.96
CA TYR A 77 -18.60 4.59 10.32
C TYR A 77 -17.54 3.73 10.99
N ILE A 78 -17.73 3.45 12.27
CA ILE A 78 -16.84 2.60 13.07
C ILE A 78 -17.51 1.24 13.20
N VAL A 79 -16.94 0.20 12.59
CA VAL A 79 -17.41 -1.17 12.78
C VAL A 79 -16.63 -1.80 13.92
N ALA A 80 -17.29 -2.02 15.05
CA ALA A 80 -16.72 -2.61 16.26
C ALA A 80 -16.90 -4.13 16.25
N ASP A 81 -16.09 -4.88 15.45
CA ASP A 81 -16.15 -6.32 15.32
C ASP A 81 -15.48 -6.99 16.53
N ASP A 82 -16.26 -7.77 17.29
CA ASP A 82 -15.79 -8.47 18.51
C ASP A 82 -15.16 -7.51 19.55
N CYS A 83 -15.60 -6.23 19.58
CA CYS A 83 -15.10 -5.21 20.50
C CYS A 83 -16.00 -5.06 21.75
N ASP A 84 -15.38 -4.83 22.89
CA ASP A 84 -16.07 -4.23 24.02
C ASP A 84 -16.26 -2.72 23.73
N VAL A 85 -17.52 -2.28 23.71
CA VAL A 85 -17.91 -0.88 23.48
C VAL A 85 -18.47 -0.22 24.75
N ALA A 86 -18.36 -0.87 25.91
CA ALA A 86 -18.78 -0.30 27.17
C ALA A 86 -18.00 0.99 27.45
N GLY A 87 -18.74 2.08 27.75
CA GLY A 87 -18.13 3.39 27.98
C GLY A 87 -17.67 4.15 26.72
N VAL A 88 -17.81 3.58 25.51
CA VAL A 88 -17.55 4.29 24.27
C VAL A 88 -18.84 4.95 23.79
N ASN A 89 -18.89 6.27 23.86
CA ASN A 89 -20.01 7.05 23.35
C ASN A 89 -19.50 8.24 22.55
N PHE A 90 -20.03 8.41 21.35
CA PHE A 90 -19.71 9.53 20.47
C PHE A 90 -20.90 10.49 20.45
N SER A 91 -20.73 11.68 21.03
CA SER A 91 -21.76 12.75 21.03
C SER A 91 -21.84 13.46 19.66
N ASN A 92 -20.81 13.34 18.81
CA ASN A 92 -20.79 14.00 17.52
C ASN A 92 -21.68 13.24 16.52
N PRO A 93 -22.66 13.89 15.86
CA PRO A 93 -23.59 13.24 14.93
C PRO A 93 -22.93 12.69 13.67
N ASN A 94 -21.71 13.12 13.36
CA ASN A 94 -20.95 12.59 12.23
C ASN A 94 -20.32 11.22 12.52
N VAL A 95 -20.38 10.71 13.75
CA VAL A 95 -19.80 9.41 14.13
C VAL A 95 -20.90 8.38 14.35
N ILE A 96 -20.85 7.30 13.61
CA ILE A 96 -21.80 6.20 13.66
C ILE A 96 -21.06 4.94 14.09
N LEU A 97 -21.37 4.50 15.31
CA LEU A 97 -20.85 3.24 15.84
C LEU A 97 -21.76 2.08 15.41
N LEU A 98 -21.19 1.12 14.70
CA LEU A 98 -21.85 -0.08 14.23
C LEU A 98 -21.30 -1.28 15.00
N LYS A 99 -22.15 -1.98 15.73
CA LYS A 99 -21.81 -3.21 16.45
C LYS A 99 -22.48 -4.39 15.73
N PRO A 100 -21.73 -5.24 15.01
CA PRO A 100 -22.27 -6.45 14.40
C PRO A 100 -22.85 -7.40 15.46
N GLN A 101 -24.00 -8.03 15.17
CA GLN A 101 -24.59 -9.02 16.08
C GLN A 101 -23.78 -10.29 16.18
N GLN A 102 -23.03 -10.63 15.13
CA GLN A 102 -22.15 -11.79 15.06
C GLN A 102 -20.74 -11.34 14.71
N LYS A 103 -19.76 -12.06 15.21
CA LYS A 103 -18.34 -11.84 14.91
C LYS A 103 -18.07 -12.02 13.42
N LEU A 104 -17.50 -11.01 12.79
CA LEU A 104 -17.21 -10.99 11.36
C LEU A 104 -15.82 -11.56 11.05
N SER A 105 -14.82 -11.28 11.86
CA SER A 105 -13.42 -11.73 11.75
C SER A 105 -12.82 -11.49 10.35
N SER A 106 -13.23 -10.41 9.69
CA SER A 106 -12.80 -10.08 8.32
C SER A 106 -12.98 -8.60 8.04
N LYS A 107 -11.91 -7.93 7.58
CA LYS A 107 -11.96 -6.52 7.16
C LYS A 107 -13.02 -6.30 6.08
N VAL A 108 -13.09 -7.18 5.09
CA VAL A 108 -14.08 -7.07 3.99
C VAL A 108 -15.50 -7.21 4.51
N LYS A 109 -15.78 -8.15 5.43
CA LYS A 109 -17.12 -8.29 6.03
C LYS A 109 -17.49 -7.05 6.85
N SER A 110 -16.53 -6.47 7.59
CA SER A 110 -16.76 -5.23 8.33
C SER A 110 -17.05 -4.05 7.39
N ILE A 111 -16.34 -3.94 6.27
CA ILE A 111 -16.62 -2.92 5.25
C ILE A 111 -18.02 -3.12 4.64
N ILE A 112 -18.39 -4.34 4.29
CA ILE A 112 -19.76 -4.66 3.78
C ILE A 112 -20.80 -4.23 4.81
N HIS A 113 -20.61 -4.62 6.08
CA HIS A 113 -21.52 -4.23 7.17
C HIS A 113 -21.67 -2.72 7.29
N ALA A 114 -20.60 -1.95 7.15
CA ALA A 114 -20.67 -0.49 7.13
C ALA A 114 -21.51 0.03 5.96
N ILE A 115 -21.26 -0.47 4.74
CA ILE A 115 -21.92 -0.03 3.51
C ILE A 115 -23.43 -0.35 3.53
N GLU A 116 -23.83 -1.48 4.13
CA GLU A 116 -25.24 -1.87 4.29
C GLU A 116 -25.97 -1.01 5.34
N ASN A 117 -25.24 -0.37 6.25
CA ASN A 117 -25.77 0.49 7.31
C ASN A 117 -25.49 1.99 7.09
N PHE A 118 -25.26 2.43 5.87
CA PHE A 118 -25.10 3.84 5.56
C PHE A 118 -26.36 4.64 5.93
N ARG A 119 -26.17 5.75 6.62
CA ARG A 119 -27.24 6.65 7.04
C ARG A 119 -27.75 7.55 5.90
N ARG A 120 -26.94 7.74 4.86
CA ARG A 120 -27.25 8.49 3.65
C ARG A 120 -26.45 7.97 2.48
N THR A 121 -26.73 8.44 1.29
CA THR A 121 -25.90 8.17 0.11
C THR A 121 -24.58 8.92 0.23
N HIS A 122 -23.48 8.25 -0.14
CA HIS A 122 -22.14 8.82 -0.20
C HIS A 122 -21.57 8.67 -1.60
N ASP A 123 -20.81 9.66 -2.06
CA ASP A 123 -20.17 9.65 -3.38
C ASP A 123 -18.94 8.74 -3.38
N ALA A 124 -18.18 8.72 -2.30
CA ALA A 124 -17.00 7.89 -2.18
C ALA A 124 -16.85 7.26 -0.78
N VAL A 125 -16.26 6.06 -0.76
CA VAL A 125 -15.86 5.32 0.42
C VAL A 125 -14.38 5.58 0.69
N VAL A 126 -14.03 5.94 1.92
CA VAL A 126 -12.64 6.07 2.39
C VAL A 126 -12.38 5.02 3.45
N ILE A 127 -11.36 4.19 3.26
CA ILE A 127 -11.01 3.10 4.19
C ILE A 127 -9.83 3.50 5.05
N PHE A 128 -9.96 3.28 6.36
CA PHE A 128 -8.91 3.49 7.36
C PHE A 128 -8.65 2.23 8.17
N ASP A 129 -7.39 2.02 8.53
CA ASP A 129 -7.00 1.10 9.59
C ASP A 129 -7.08 1.83 10.94
N THR A 130 -7.32 1.09 12.03
CA THR A 130 -7.56 1.68 13.37
C THR A 130 -6.39 2.50 13.92
N ASP A 131 -5.18 2.20 13.50
CA ASP A 131 -3.95 2.88 13.91
C ASP A 131 -3.63 4.15 13.10
N ASN A 132 -4.44 4.46 12.09
CA ASN A 132 -4.20 5.63 11.26
C ASN A 132 -4.52 6.94 12.00
N LEU A 133 -3.89 8.04 11.53
CA LEU A 133 -4.30 9.42 11.83
C LEU A 133 -4.34 10.17 10.50
N ALA A 134 -5.40 10.94 10.29
CA ALA A 134 -5.57 11.71 9.05
C ALA A 134 -5.16 13.18 9.28
N LYS A 135 -4.32 13.72 8.39
CA LYS A 135 -4.00 15.16 8.39
C LYS A 135 -5.27 15.99 8.16
N THR A 136 -5.36 17.16 8.73
CA THR A 136 -6.60 18.00 8.75
C THR A 136 -7.17 18.35 7.38
N ASP A 137 -6.35 18.35 6.33
CA ASP A 137 -6.75 18.63 4.95
C ASP A 137 -6.95 17.36 4.08
N PHE A 138 -6.84 16.16 4.69
CA PHE A 138 -6.85 14.87 3.98
C PHE A 138 -8.08 14.70 3.07
N LEU A 139 -9.29 14.92 3.58
CA LEU A 139 -10.53 14.78 2.80
C LEU A 139 -10.66 15.87 1.73
N THR A 140 -10.19 17.08 2.00
CA THR A 140 -10.18 18.18 1.02
C THR A 140 -9.30 17.81 -0.19
N VAL A 141 -8.11 17.29 0.07
CA VAL A 141 -7.21 16.86 -1.00
C VAL A 141 -7.82 15.71 -1.82
N LEU A 142 -8.41 14.70 -1.17
CA LEU A 142 -9.10 13.61 -1.88
C LEU A 142 -10.24 14.12 -2.76
N ASN A 143 -11.02 15.10 -2.27
CA ASN A 143 -12.10 15.72 -3.03
C ASN A 143 -11.61 16.37 -4.33
N ASP A 144 -10.46 17.05 -4.30
CA ASP A 144 -9.88 17.67 -5.48
C ASP A 144 -9.58 16.64 -6.59
N TYR A 145 -9.06 15.47 -6.22
CA TYR A 145 -8.80 14.37 -7.16
C TYR A 145 -10.10 13.74 -7.73
N LEU A 146 -11.12 13.53 -6.88
CA LEU A 146 -12.40 13.02 -7.35
C LEU A 146 -13.07 14.01 -8.30
N ASN A 147 -13.02 15.29 -7.99
CA ASN A 147 -13.53 16.36 -8.87
C ASN A 147 -12.76 16.47 -10.18
N ALA A 148 -11.48 16.10 -10.21
CA ALA A 148 -10.70 16.00 -11.43
C ALA A 148 -11.05 14.76 -12.27
N GLY A 149 -12.02 13.94 -11.84
CA GLY A 149 -12.56 12.79 -12.57
C GLY A 149 -11.93 11.46 -12.22
N PHE A 150 -11.00 11.39 -11.27
CA PHE A 150 -10.49 10.11 -10.78
C PHE A 150 -11.54 9.36 -9.96
N LYS A 151 -11.71 8.07 -10.23
CA LYS A 151 -12.68 7.20 -9.53
C LYS A 151 -12.08 6.47 -8.34
N ALA A 152 -10.76 6.46 -8.23
CA ALA A 152 -10.00 5.87 -7.14
C ALA A 152 -8.73 6.70 -6.88
N VAL A 153 -8.46 6.97 -5.61
CA VAL A 153 -7.34 7.81 -5.16
C VAL A 153 -6.68 7.14 -3.97
N GLN A 154 -5.37 6.95 -4.01
CA GLN A 154 -4.57 6.53 -2.87
C GLN A 154 -3.88 7.74 -2.24
N GLY A 155 -4.10 7.99 -0.96
CA GLY A 155 -3.35 8.98 -0.19
C GLY A 155 -1.96 8.48 0.21
N GLN A 156 -1.13 9.39 0.68
CA GLN A 156 0.22 9.09 1.13
C GLN A 156 0.22 8.55 2.55
N ARG A 157 0.79 7.36 2.75
CA ARG A 157 1.03 6.80 4.07
C ARG A 157 2.39 7.24 4.60
N THR A 158 2.44 7.72 5.83
CA THR A 158 3.65 8.22 6.50
C THR A 158 3.78 7.56 7.87
N ALA A 159 5.02 7.44 8.35
CA ALA A 159 5.28 6.80 9.64
C ALA A 159 4.77 7.65 10.82
N LYS A 160 4.01 7.04 11.71
CA LYS A 160 3.58 7.59 13.00
C LYS A 160 4.72 7.53 14.03
N ASN A 161 5.64 6.58 13.88
CA ASN A 161 6.77 6.36 14.79
C ASN A 161 8.05 6.00 14.02
N LEU A 162 9.17 6.51 14.52
CA LEU A 162 10.53 6.24 14.01
C LEU A 162 11.50 5.91 15.18
N ASP A 163 10.96 5.35 16.26
CA ASP A 163 11.63 5.13 17.53
C ASP A 163 12.50 3.88 17.59
N THR A 164 12.42 3.02 16.59
CA THR A 164 13.23 1.80 16.49
C THR A 164 13.84 1.62 15.10
N VAL A 165 14.95 0.89 15.03
CA VAL A 165 15.58 0.54 13.73
C VAL A 165 14.62 -0.20 12.79
N TYR A 166 13.71 -1.00 13.34
CA TYR A 166 12.70 -1.71 12.55
C TYR A 166 11.64 -0.75 11.99
N ALA A 167 11.17 0.21 12.80
CA ALA A 167 10.21 1.21 12.37
C ALA A 167 10.82 2.11 11.29
N CYS A 168 12.08 2.54 11.44
CA CYS A 168 12.79 3.31 10.43
C CYS A 168 12.99 2.52 9.13
N ALA A 169 13.36 1.22 9.22
CA ALA A 169 13.53 0.38 8.05
C ALA A 169 12.21 0.12 7.32
N ASP A 170 11.10 -0.06 8.05
CA ASP A 170 9.76 -0.19 7.48
C ASP A 170 9.31 1.12 6.81
N ALA A 171 9.54 2.25 7.46
CA ALA A 171 9.27 3.58 6.92
C ALA A 171 10.09 3.89 5.66
N THR A 172 11.36 3.47 5.60
CA THR A 172 12.18 3.55 4.37
C THR A 172 11.51 2.83 3.21
N GLY A 173 11.02 1.61 3.45
CA GLY A 173 10.29 0.84 2.45
C GLY A 173 8.98 1.53 2.02
N GLU A 174 8.27 2.19 2.93
CA GLU A 174 7.05 2.94 2.60
C GLU A 174 7.35 4.20 1.78
N ILE A 175 8.40 4.96 2.12
CA ILE A 175 8.85 6.12 1.32
C ILE A 175 9.19 5.69 -0.10
N TYR A 176 9.95 4.60 -0.26
CA TYR A 176 10.29 4.07 -1.56
C TYR A 176 9.03 3.69 -2.36
N LYS A 177 8.07 2.99 -1.75
CA LYS A 177 6.81 2.61 -2.40
C LYS A 177 5.93 3.80 -2.74
N ASN A 178 5.82 4.80 -1.85
CA ASN A 178 5.07 6.02 -2.13
C ASN A 178 5.61 6.71 -3.39
N TYR A 179 6.93 6.76 -3.55
CA TYR A 179 7.53 7.41 -4.70
C TYR A 179 7.49 6.50 -5.95
N VAL A 180 8.09 5.29 -5.87
CA VAL A 180 8.34 4.43 -7.04
C VAL A 180 7.10 3.64 -7.48
N GLU A 181 6.26 3.18 -6.55
CA GLU A 181 5.11 2.35 -6.88
C GLU A 181 3.78 3.14 -6.98
N ARG A 182 3.75 4.42 -6.53
CA ARG A 182 2.53 5.24 -6.50
C ARG A 182 2.70 6.56 -7.26
N TYR A 183 3.61 7.45 -6.83
CA TYR A 183 3.80 8.76 -7.46
C TYR A 183 4.32 8.64 -8.90
N VAL A 184 5.41 7.92 -9.10
CA VAL A 184 6.02 7.73 -10.43
C VAL A 184 5.02 7.19 -11.47
N PRO A 185 4.33 6.05 -11.25
CA PRO A 185 3.36 5.58 -12.24
C PRO A 185 2.22 6.57 -12.45
N TYR A 186 1.71 7.22 -11.40
CA TYR A 186 0.66 8.22 -11.51
C TYR A 186 1.06 9.38 -12.42
N VAL A 187 2.22 10.01 -12.19
CA VAL A 187 2.74 11.10 -13.01
C VAL A 187 2.99 10.66 -14.45
N LEU A 188 3.46 9.43 -14.64
CA LEU A 188 3.66 8.83 -15.96
C LEU A 188 2.36 8.34 -16.61
N GLY A 189 1.17 8.67 -16.10
CA GLY A 189 -0.14 8.34 -16.69
C GLY A 189 -0.59 6.88 -16.50
N ALA A 190 -0.07 6.22 -15.47
CA ALA A 190 -0.49 4.89 -15.05
C ALA A 190 -1.07 4.91 -13.63
N SER A 191 -1.51 3.76 -13.12
CA SER A 191 -2.12 3.64 -11.80
C SER A 191 -1.08 3.56 -10.70
N ALA A 192 -1.34 4.27 -9.59
CA ALA A 192 -0.71 4.01 -8.31
C ALA A 192 -1.12 2.65 -7.73
N THR A 193 -0.28 2.04 -6.89
CA THR A 193 -0.67 0.86 -6.12
C THR A 193 -1.52 1.25 -4.91
N ILE A 194 -2.49 0.41 -4.52
CA ILE A 194 -3.30 0.59 -3.31
C ILE A 194 -2.58 -0.01 -2.10
N ALA A 195 -2.65 0.72 -0.98
CA ALA A 195 -1.96 0.37 0.27
C ALA A 195 -2.87 -0.22 1.37
N GLY A 196 -4.17 -0.36 1.09
CA GLY A 196 -5.15 -0.95 2.01
C GLY A 196 -5.79 0.03 3.00
N SER A 197 -5.22 1.23 3.19
CA SER A 197 -5.82 2.31 3.98
C SER A 197 -5.46 3.67 3.41
N GLY A 198 -6.20 4.72 3.81
CA GLY A 198 -6.04 6.07 3.27
C GLY A 198 -6.35 6.17 1.77
N MET A 199 -7.29 5.39 1.30
CA MET A 199 -7.73 5.39 -0.09
C MET A 199 -9.19 5.78 -0.19
N ALA A 200 -9.55 6.53 -1.23
CA ALA A 200 -10.93 6.85 -1.60
C ALA A 200 -11.30 6.14 -2.90
N VAL A 201 -12.50 5.58 -2.97
CA VAL A 201 -13.05 4.96 -4.18
C VAL A 201 -14.51 5.35 -4.31
N GLU A 202 -14.96 5.71 -5.53
CA GLU A 202 -16.38 5.97 -5.82
C GLU A 202 -17.25 4.83 -5.29
N THR A 203 -18.31 5.17 -4.55
CA THR A 203 -19.14 4.18 -3.83
C THR A 203 -19.75 3.13 -4.74
N ALA A 204 -20.26 3.51 -5.91
CA ALA A 204 -20.82 2.58 -6.88
C ALA A 204 -19.75 1.57 -7.35
N LEU A 205 -18.57 2.06 -7.67
CA LEU A 205 -17.45 1.24 -8.11
C LEU A 205 -16.94 0.31 -6.98
N PHE A 206 -16.93 0.80 -5.74
CA PHE A 206 -16.57 -0.02 -4.59
C PHE A 206 -17.60 -1.15 -4.34
N ARG A 207 -18.89 -0.86 -4.49
CA ARG A 207 -19.96 -1.89 -4.42
C ARG A 207 -19.79 -2.95 -5.51
N ASP A 208 -19.39 -2.57 -6.73
CA ASP A 208 -19.14 -3.53 -7.82
C ASP A 208 -17.89 -4.38 -7.53
N TYR A 209 -16.85 -3.80 -6.94
CA TYR A 209 -15.68 -4.55 -6.47
C TYR A 209 -16.06 -5.64 -5.45
N LEU A 210 -16.97 -5.36 -4.53
CA LEU A 210 -17.42 -6.35 -3.53
C LEU A 210 -18.16 -7.54 -4.14
N LYS A 211 -18.66 -7.43 -5.39
CA LYS A 211 -19.31 -8.51 -6.15
C LYS A 211 -18.34 -9.35 -6.97
N VAL A 212 -17.05 -9.02 -6.99
CA VAL A 212 -16.04 -9.79 -7.74
C VAL A 212 -16.01 -11.24 -7.26
N GLU A 213 -15.91 -12.19 -8.17
CA GLU A 213 -15.98 -13.63 -7.91
C GLU A 213 -15.03 -14.09 -6.79
N LYS A 214 -13.80 -13.58 -6.76
CA LYS A 214 -12.82 -13.90 -5.72
C LYS A 214 -13.30 -13.49 -4.31
N ILE A 215 -14.01 -12.36 -4.20
CA ILE A 215 -14.61 -11.88 -2.94
C ILE A 215 -15.81 -12.76 -2.57
N THR A 216 -16.77 -12.91 -3.47
CA THR A 216 -18.02 -13.64 -3.22
C THR A 216 -17.77 -15.12 -2.90
N GLN A 217 -16.87 -15.80 -3.63
CA GLN A 217 -16.47 -17.17 -3.33
C GLN A 217 -15.76 -17.32 -1.97
N SER A 218 -14.93 -16.35 -1.59
CA SER A 218 -14.28 -16.38 -0.29
C SER A 218 -15.30 -16.20 0.84
N LEU A 219 -16.24 -15.28 0.67
CA LEU A 219 -17.32 -15.02 1.63
C LEU A 219 -18.24 -16.24 1.79
N SER A 220 -18.69 -16.86 0.68
CA SER A 220 -19.57 -18.05 0.71
C SER A 220 -18.91 -19.28 1.35
N ARG A 221 -17.58 -19.41 1.23
CA ARG A 221 -16.81 -20.50 1.82
C ARG A 221 -16.26 -20.16 3.21
N ASN A 222 -16.64 -19.02 3.77
CA ASN A 222 -16.13 -18.48 5.04
C ASN A 222 -14.58 -18.48 5.13
N ARG A 223 -13.90 -18.17 4.02
CA ARG A 223 -12.46 -18.10 3.95
C ARG A 223 -11.98 -16.68 4.23
N VAL A 224 -10.83 -16.56 4.86
CA VAL A 224 -10.18 -15.26 5.07
C VAL A 224 -9.76 -14.69 3.73
N ILE A 225 -10.19 -13.45 3.45
CA ILE A 225 -9.75 -12.71 2.26
C ILE A 225 -8.43 -12.04 2.64
N VAL A 226 -7.36 -12.49 2.00
CA VAL A 226 -6.03 -11.90 2.16
C VAL A 226 -5.80 -10.94 1.00
N ALA A 227 -5.24 -9.76 1.30
CA ALA A 227 -4.91 -8.75 0.30
C ALA A 227 -6.12 -8.24 -0.50
N GLU A 228 -7.16 -7.85 0.19
CA GLU A 228 -8.34 -7.18 -0.38
C GLU A 228 -7.96 -5.93 -1.19
N ASP A 229 -6.91 -5.22 -0.79
CA ASP A 229 -6.32 -4.08 -1.49
C ASP A 229 -5.80 -4.46 -2.88
N LYS A 230 -5.15 -5.62 -3.01
CA LYS A 230 -4.64 -6.13 -4.29
C LYS A 230 -5.77 -6.57 -5.22
N ILE A 231 -6.84 -7.15 -4.66
CA ILE A 231 -8.03 -7.50 -5.45
C ILE A 231 -8.70 -6.23 -5.97
N LEU A 232 -8.83 -5.19 -5.12
CA LEU A 232 -9.40 -3.90 -5.50
C LEU A 232 -8.58 -3.22 -6.59
N GLN A 233 -7.26 -3.07 -6.43
CA GLN A 233 -6.42 -2.43 -7.44
C GLN A 233 -6.48 -3.18 -8.78
N ASN A 234 -6.47 -4.52 -8.74
CA ASN A 234 -6.56 -5.35 -9.95
C ASN A 234 -7.92 -5.18 -10.65
N PHE A 235 -9.01 -5.08 -9.88
CA PHE A 235 -10.34 -4.80 -10.42
C PHE A 235 -10.38 -3.45 -11.14
N LEU A 236 -9.85 -2.39 -10.53
CA LEU A 236 -9.82 -1.05 -11.09
C LEU A 236 -8.98 -0.98 -12.38
N VAL A 237 -7.75 -1.54 -12.34
CA VAL A 237 -6.85 -1.55 -13.49
C VAL A 237 -7.38 -2.44 -14.63
N ASN A 238 -8.10 -3.54 -14.34
CA ASN A 238 -8.79 -4.33 -15.36
C ASN A 238 -9.89 -3.55 -16.08
N LYS A 239 -10.55 -2.61 -15.40
CA LYS A 239 -11.51 -1.67 -16.01
C LYS A 239 -10.81 -0.50 -16.75
N SER A 240 -9.48 -0.53 -16.89
CA SER A 240 -8.66 0.55 -17.46
C SER A 240 -8.80 1.89 -16.72
N LEU A 241 -9.26 1.87 -15.47
CA LEU A 241 -9.32 3.04 -14.63
C LEU A 241 -7.94 3.35 -14.08
N GLN A 242 -7.57 4.62 -14.07
CA GLN A 242 -6.34 5.09 -13.42
C GLN A 242 -6.60 5.31 -11.93
N ILE A 243 -5.76 4.75 -11.07
CA ILE A 243 -5.72 5.04 -9.64
C ILE A 243 -4.78 6.21 -9.43
N ALA A 244 -5.30 7.34 -8.94
CA ALA A 244 -4.49 8.51 -8.66
C ALA A 244 -3.67 8.33 -7.36
N PHE A 245 -2.60 9.10 -7.23
CA PHE A 245 -1.84 9.20 -5.98
C PHE A 245 -1.87 10.65 -5.48
N ALA A 246 -2.55 10.86 -4.37
CA ALA A 246 -2.65 12.15 -3.70
C ALA A 246 -1.53 12.28 -2.65
N LYS A 247 -0.36 12.80 -3.07
CA LYS A 247 0.82 12.92 -2.20
C LYS A 247 0.60 13.83 -0.99
N ASP A 248 -0.32 14.80 -1.10
CA ASP A 248 -0.63 15.76 -0.05
C ASP A 248 -1.79 15.27 0.87
N ALA A 249 -2.52 14.22 0.48
CA ALA A 249 -3.47 13.53 1.35
C ALA A 249 -2.71 12.58 2.28
N ILE A 250 -2.26 13.09 3.42
CA ILE A 250 -1.38 12.36 4.33
C ILE A 250 -2.18 11.62 5.40
N ILE A 251 -1.86 10.33 5.58
CA ILE A 251 -2.21 9.57 6.77
C ILE A 251 -0.95 9.04 7.45
N TYR A 252 -0.95 9.05 8.77
CA TYR A 252 0.11 8.48 9.59
C TYR A 252 -0.31 7.07 10.03
N ASP A 253 0.55 6.08 9.91
CA ASP A 253 0.33 4.71 10.35
C ASP A 253 1.46 4.21 11.28
N GLU A 254 1.12 3.30 12.19
CA GLU A 254 2.09 2.73 13.13
C GLU A 254 3.01 1.76 12.40
N LYS A 255 4.33 2.06 12.43
CA LYS A 255 5.36 1.18 11.88
C LYS A 255 5.75 0.08 12.88
N ILE A 256 6.03 -1.09 12.35
CA ILE A 256 6.43 -2.25 13.15
C ILE A 256 7.72 -2.00 13.92
N SER A 257 7.73 -2.30 15.20
CA SER A 257 8.85 -1.95 16.11
C SER A 257 9.70 -3.15 16.54
N THR A 258 9.32 -4.39 16.16
CA THR A 258 10.04 -5.62 16.57
C THR A 258 10.28 -6.57 15.40
N GLY A 259 11.38 -7.33 15.47
CA GLY A 259 11.72 -8.30 14.41
C GLY A 259 10.68 -9.41 14.22
N ARG A 260 9.95 -9.83 15.28
CA ARG A 260 8.86 -10.82 15.16
C ARG A 260 7.65 -10.25 14.40
N GLN A 261 7.35 -8.97 14.61
CA GLN A 261 6.30 -8.29 13.82
C GLN A 261 6.69 -8.17 12.34
N VAL A 262 7.98 -7.87 12.05
CA VAL A 262 8.51 -7.89 10.67
C VAL A 262 8.23 -9.24 10.01
N GLU A 263 8.66 -10.34 10.64
CA GLU A 263 8.50 -11.67 10.08
C GLU A 263 7.03 -12.01 9.80
N ARG A 264 6.11 -11.70 10.74
CA ARG A 264 4.67 -11.98 10.61
C ARG A 264 4.03 -11.15 9.51
N GLN A 265 4.30 -9.84 9.47
CA GLN A 265 3.71 -8.94 8.47
C GLN A 265 4.25 -9.24 7.08
N ARG A 266 5.57 -9.43 6.93
CA ARG A 266 6.21 -9.70 5.64
C ARG A 266 5.84 -11.07 5.07
N SER A 267 5.64 -12.10 5.90
CA SER A 267 5.18 -13.39 5.40
C SER A 267 3.80 -13.31 4.74
N ARG A 268 2.86 -12.50 5.28
CA ARG A 268 1.56 -12.23 4.65
C ARG A 268 1.71 -11.47 3.32
N TRP A 269 2.57 -10.44 3.29
CA TRP A 269 2.78 -9.64 2.09
C TRP A 269 3.44 -10.43 0.97
N LEU A 270 4.40 -11.30 1.31
CA LEU A 270 5.02 -12.21 0.35
C LEU A 270 4.00 -13.20 -0.22
N TYR A 271 3.17 -13.81 0.63
CA TYR A 271 2.09 -14.67 0.18
C TYR A 271 1.17 -13.93 -0.79
N SER A 272 0.72 -12.73 -0.43
CA SER A 272 -0.10 -11.88 -1.28
C SER A 272 0.58 -11.53 -2.61
N TYR A 273 1.87 -11.23 -2.60
CA TYR A 273 2.65 -10.95 -3.81
C TYR A 273 2.61 -12.14 -4.78
N PHE A 274 2.98 -13.33 -4.30
CA PHE A 274 3.02 -14.51 -5.17
C PHE A 274 1.62 -14.94 -5.64
N GLU A 275 0.60 -14.82 -4.81
CA GLU A 275 -0.78 -15.11 -5.20
C GLU A 275 -1.29 -14.17 -6.32
N ASN A 276 -0.86 -12.91 -6.30
CA ASN A 276 -1.30 -11.91 -7.28
C ASN A 276 -0.37 -11.79 -8.49
N PHE A 277 0.80 -12.42 -8.50
CA PHE A 277 1.78 -12.35 -9.58
C PHE A 277 1.21 -12.71 -10.98
N PRO A 278 0.35 -13.73 -11.15
CA PRO A 278 -0.26 -14.01 -12.44
C PRO A 278 -1.08 -12.83 -13.01
N ASN A 279 -1.72 -12.03 -12.13
CA ASN A 279 -2.45 -10.84 -12.56
C ASN A 279 -1.50 -9.78 -13.13
N THR A 280 -0.33 -9.59 -12.52
CA THR A 280 0.66 -8.61 -13.01
C THR A 280 1.18 -8.98 -14.40
N VAL A 281 1.47 -10.26 -14.64
CA VAL A 281 1.84 -10.77 -15.97
C VAL A 281 0.70 -10.57 -16.98
N SER A 282 -0.55 -10.80 -16.57
CA SER A 282 -1.72 -10.54 -17.41
C SER A 282 -1.83 -9.06 -17.79
N PHE A 283 -1.53 -8.11 -16.86
CA PHE A 283 -1.52 -6.69 -17.16
C PHE A 283 -0.43 -6.31 -18.15
N ILE A 284 0.79 -6.85 -18.01
CA ILE A 284 1.87 -6.62 -18.98
C ILE A 284 1.40 -7.06 -20.37
N ARG A 285 0.84 -8.28 -20.48
CA ARG A 285 0.36 -8.80 -21.77
C ARG A 285 -0.77 -7.95 -22.34
N LYS A 286 -1.81 -7.65 -21.54
CA LYS A 286 -2.94 -6.81 -21.96
C LYS A 286 -2.48 -5.41 -22.36
N GLY A 287 -1.58 -4.82 -21.58
CA GLY A 287 -1.03 -3.49 -21.84
C GLY A 287 -0.20 -3.44 -23.11
N LEU A 288 0.62 -4.47 -23.36
CA LEU A 288 1.46 -4.55 -24.56
C LEU A 288 0.63 -4.75 -25.82
N PHE A 289 -0.24 -5.77 -25.85
CA PHE A 289 -1.04 -6.10 -27.05
C PHE A 289 -2.26 -5.21 -27.23
N GLY A 290 -2.80 -4.64 -26.13
CA GLY A 290 -3.92 -3.68 -26.16
C GLY A 290 -3.51 -2.21 -26.23
N PHE A 291 -2.19 -1.92 -26.35
CA PHE A 291 -1.63 -0.56 -26.34
C PHE A 291 -2.11 0.29 -25.15
N ASN A 292 -2.37 -0.36 -24.00
CA ASN A 292 -2.84 0.30 -22.80
C ASN A 292 -1.67 0.61 -21.86
N ARG A 293 -1.21 1.87 -21.88
CA ARG A 293 -0.08 2.33 -21.07
C ARG A 293 -0.30 2.14 -19.57
N ASN A 294 -1.53 2.36 -19.08
CA ASN A 294 -1.85 2.18 -17.66
C ASN A 294 -1.60 0.73 -17.22
N GLN A 295 -2.17 -0.25 -17.95
CA GLN A 295 -2.01 -1.66 -17.64
C GLN A 295 -0.55 -2.13 -17.79
N LEU A 296 0.15 -1.67 -18.84
CA LEU A 296 1.54 -2.04 -19.08
C LEU A 296 2.46 -1.60 -17.95
N LEU A 297 2.47 -0.29 -17.66
CA LEU A 297 3.37 0.27 -16.66
C LEU A 297 3.01 -0.23 -15.24
N PHE A 298 1.71 -0.32 -14.92
CA PHE A 298 1.25 -0.91 -13.67
C PHE A 298 1.71 -2.37 -13.52
N GLY A 299 1.57 -3.18 -14.58
CA GLY A 299 2.04 -4.56 -14.60
C GLY A 299 3.55 -4.68 -14.39
N LEU A 300 4.36 -3.87 -15.08
CA LEU A 300 5.82 -3.85 -14.94
C LEU A 300 6.26 -3.47 -13.52
N ILE A 301 5.62 -2.46 -12.91
CA ILE A 301 5.94 -2.03 -11.55
C ILE A 301 5.54 -3.11 -10.52
N THR A 302 4.34 -3.64 -10.63
CA THR A 302 3.81 -4.62 -9.65
C THR A 302 4.39 -6.03 -9.81
N SER A 303 5.00 -6.34 -10.96
CA SER A 303 5.75 -7.60 -11.17
C SER A 303 7.17 -7.55 -10.60
N SER A 304 7.67 -6.37 -10.20
CA SER A 304 8.98 -6.27 -9.55
C SER A 304 9.07 -7.19 -8.33
N PRO A 305 10.10 -8.03 -8.22
CA PRO A 305 10.30 -8.84 -7.01
C PRO A 305 10.38 -7.95 -5.77
N PRO A 306 9.96 -8.45 -4.59
CA PRO A 306 10.21 -7.75 -3.33
C PRO A 306 11.67 -7.33 -3.21
N LEU A 307 11.94 -6.09 -2.78
CA LEU A 307 13.27 -5.46 -2.86
C LEU A 307 14.40 -6.33 -2.30
N PHE A 308 14.15 -7.01 -1.16
CA PHE A 308 15.16 -7.87 -0.56
C PHE A 308 15.43 -9.14 -1.41
N ILE A 309 14.41 -9.70 -2.07
CA ILE A 309 14.56 -10.86 -2.97
C ILE A 309 15.35 -10.42 -4.20
N LEU A 310 15.00 -9.27 -4.79
CA LEU A 310 15.72 -8.72 -5.94
C LEU A 310 17.20 -8.53 -5.60
N LEU A 311 17.50 -7.90 -4.46
CA LEU A 311 18.88 -7.64 -4.05
C LEU A 311 19.66 -8.94 -3.77
N LEU A 312 19.10 -9.87 -2.97
CA LEU A 312 19.79 -11.11 -2.63
C LEU A 312 20.01 -12.03 -3.85
N SER A 313 18.99 -12.15 -4.72
CA SER A 313 19.14 -12.94 -5.95
C SER A 313 20.15 -12.32 -6.92
N SER A 314 20.19 -10.98 -7.01
CA SER A 314 21.18 -10.28 -7.84
C SER A 314 22.60 -10.45 -7.30
N MET A 315 22.81 -10.39 -5.99
CA MET A 315 24.11 -10.64 -5.35
C MET A 315 24.56 -12.09 -5.56
N LEU A 316 23.64 -13.05 -5.43
CA LEU A 316 23.92 -14.45 -5.69
C LEU A 316 24.32 -14.69 -7.17
N MET A 317 23.55 -14.13 -8.10
CA MET A 317 23.86 -14.25 -9.54
C MET A 317 25.14 -13.49 -9.92
N MET A 318 25.43 -12.37 -9.28
CA MET A 318 26.72 -11.66 -9.44
C MET A 318 27.89 -12.54 -8.99
N PHE A 319 27.79 -13.21 -7.83
CA PHE A 319 28.81 -14.15 -7.36
C PHE A 319 29.01 -15.30 -8.37
N PHE A 320 27.94 -15.92 -8.87
CA PHE A 320 28.02 -16.94 -9.90
C PHE A 320 28.66 -16.40 -11.18
N SER A 321 28.30 -15.20 -11.60
CA SER A 321 28.82 -14.58 -12.82
C SER A 321 30.33 -14.30 -12.74
N PHE A 322 30.89 -14.14 -11.55
CA PHE A 322 32.34 -14.00 -11.38
C PHE A 322 33.11 -15.16 -12.00
N PHE A 323 32.55 -16.36 -11.93
CA PHE A 323 33.18 -17.58 -12.49
C PHE A 323 32.76 -17.89 -13.93
N VAL A 324 31.53 -17.49 -14.32
CA VAL A 324 30.92 -17.90 -15.60
C VAL A 324 31.08 -16.84 -16.69
N SER A 325 30.90 -15.55 -16.33
CA SER A 325 30.94 -14.43 -17.28
C SER A 325 31.29 -13.13 -16.62
N LYS A 326 32.50 -12.65 -16.83
CA LYS A 326 32.97 -11.35 -16.30
C LYS A 326 32.06 -10.18 -16.72
N ALA A 327 31.50 -10.23 -17.95
CA ALA A 327 30.60 -9.18 -18.42
C ALA A 327 29.34 -9.11 -17.56
N PHE A 328 28.64 -10.23 -17.29
CA PHE A 328 27.47 -10.24 -16.43
C PHE A 328 27.79 -9.91 -14.97
N PHE A 329 28.99 -10.25 -14.49
CA PHE A 329 29.46 -9.81 -13.17
C PHE A 329 29.46 -8.27 -13.08
N PHE A 330 30.09 -7.58 -14.01
CA PHE A 330 30.15 -6.12 -14.02
C PHE A 330 28.78 -5.47 -14.28
N TYR A 331 27.94 -6.06 -15.15
CA TYR A 331 26.59 -5.53 -15.37
C TYR A 331 25.72 -5.64 -14.11
N LEU A 332 25.75 -6.77 -13.40
CA LEU A 332 25.00 -6.95 -12.16
C LEU A 332 25.56 -6.05 -11.04
N LEU A 333 26.86 -5.89 -10.93
CA LEU A 333 27.48 -4.94 -10.00
C LEU A 333 26.98 -3.51 -10.27
N LEU A 334 27.04 -3.05 -11.51
CA LEU A 334 26.53 -1.74 -11.92
C LEU A 334 25.02 -1.62 -11.65
N GLY A 335 24.25 -2.64 -11.96
CA GLY A 335 22.80 -2.68 -11.68
C GLY A 335 22.49 -2.52 -10.19
N ILE A 336 23.22 -3.23 -9.31
CA ILE A 336 23.09 -3.11 -7.85
C ILE A 336 23.47 -1.70 -7.38
N LEU A 337 24.51 -1.10 -7.93
CA LEU A 337 24.91 0.28 -7.59
C LEU A 337 23.84 1.29 -8.03
N ILE A 338 23.29 1.15 -9.24
CA ILE A 338 22.19 2.00 -9.74
C ILE A 338 20.96 1.85 -8.84
N PHE A 339 20.59 0.62 -8.49
CA PHE A 339 19.44 0.34 -7.63
C PHE A 339 19.61 0.95 -6.24
N THR A 340 20.78 0.78 -5.63
CA THR A 340 21.11 1.37 -4.33
C THR A 340 21.11 2.89 -4.40
N GLY A 341 21.73 3.46 -5.43
CA GLY A 341 21.71 4.91 -5.69
C GLY A 341 20.29 5.45 -5.88
N ASN A 342 19.40 4.67 -6.54
CA ASN A 342 18.00 5.04 -6.69
C ASN A 342 17.25 5.09 -5.34
N ILE A 343 17.54 4.17 -4.40
CA ILE A 343 16.96 4.23 -3.06
C ILE A 343 17.38 5.54 -2.37
N PHE A 344 18.68 5.87 -2.40
CA PHE A 344 19.17 7.13 -1.82
C PHE A 344 18.55 8.36 -2.50
N LEU A 345 18.46 8.35 -3.82
CA LEU A 345 17.84 9.44 -4.59
C LEU A 345 16.36 9.64 -4.17
N VAL A 346 15.60 8.56 -4.03
CA VAL A 346 14.19 8.63 -3.60
C VAL A 346 14.09 9.17 -2.17
N LEU A 347 14.96 8.76 -1.24
CA LEU A 347 14.98 9.28 0.12
C LEU A 347 15.28 10.78 0.16
N LEU A 348 16.21 11.25 -0.69
CA LEU A 348 16.55 12.68 -0.81
C LEU A 348 15.37 13.49 -1.36
N ILE A 349 14.76 13.05 -2.48
CA ILE A 349 13.62 13.72 -3.11
C ILE A 349 12.42 13.77 -2.16
N SER A 350 12.21 12.70 -1.38
CA SER A 350 11.11 12.60 -0.43
C SER A 350 11.39 13.31 0.91
N ASN A 351 12.50 14.01 1.06
CA ASN A 351 12.90 14.65 2.32
C ASN A 351 12.82 13.71 3.53
N ALA A 352 13.42 12.52 3.40
CA ALA A 352 13.34 11.49 4.44
C ALA A 352 13.91 12.03 5.78
N PRO A 353 13.23 11.76 6.92
CA PRO A 353 13.67 12.19 8.25
C PRO A 353 15.08 11.68 8.62
N ALA A 354 15.77 12.42 9.49
CA ALA A 354 17.14 12.10 9.92
C ALA A 354 17.26 10.72 10.58
N GLU A 355 16.21 10.26 11.26
CA GLU A 355 16.11 8.95 11.90
C GLU A 355 16.26 7.80 10.87
N ILE A 356 15.69 7.98 9.68
CA ILE A 356 15.80 7.01 8.57
C ILE A 356 17.24 6.94 8.07
N TRP A 357 17.91 8.08 7.90
CA TRP A 357 19.31 8.12 7.48
C TRP A 357 20.26 7.45 8.48
N ARG A 358 20.02 7.64 9.78
CA ARG A 358 20.79 6.97 10.84
C ARG A 358 20.55 5.46 10.85
N ALA A 359 19.31 5.02 10.56
CA ALA A 359 18.94 3.61 10.59
C ALA A 359 19.36 2.82 9.34
N ILE A 360 19.84 3.46 8.29
CA ILE A 360 20.25 2.81 7.04
C ILE A 360 21.26 1.68 7.26
N TRP A 361 22.18 1.87 8.20
CA TRP A 361 23.18 0.87 8.57
C TRP A 361 22.58 -0.40 9.19
N SER A 362 21.35 -0.36 9.66
CA SER A 362 20.61 -1.51 10.18
C SER A 362 19.81 -2.29 9.10
N MET A 363 19.81 -1.84 7.85
CA MET A 363 19.12 -2.51 6.73
C MET A 363 19.50 -3.99 6.56
N PRO A 364 20.78 -4.43 6.72
CA PRO A 364 21.12 -5.85 6.66
C PRO A 364 20.33 -6.70 7.67
N LEU A 365 20.13 -6.21 8.90
CA LEU A 365 19.32 -6.88 9.92
C LEU A 365 17.85 -7.01 9.48
N PHE A 366 17.32 -5.95 8.88
CA PHE A 366 15.94 -5.96 8.38
C PHE A 366 15.76 -6.93 7.21
N ILE A 367 16.71 -6.97 6.27
CA ILE A 367 16.75 -7.93 5.16
C ILE A 367 16.81 -9.36 5.69
N PHE A 368 17.65 -9.64 6.69
CA PHE A 368 17.73 -10.93 7.33
C PHE A 368 16.38 -11.39 7.91
N ARG A 369 15.65 -10.50 8.62
CA ARG A 369 14.31 -10.80 9.13
C ARG A 369 13.29 -11.05 8.01
N GLN A 370 13.38 -10.35 6.91
CA GLN A 370 12.53 -10.60 5.74
C GLN A 370 12.83 -11.95 5.08
N SER A 371 14.09 -12.40 5.08
CA SER A 371 14.47 -13.73 4.59
C SER A 371 13.86 -14.86 5.42
N ILE A 372 13.80 -14.68 6.76
CA ILE A 372 13.07 -15.59 7.65
C ILE A 372 11.57 -15.59 7.32
N ALA A 373 10.99 -14.43 7.03
CA ALA A 373 9.59 -14.32 6.65
C ALA A 373 9.25 -15.10 5.36
N LEU A 374 10.17 -15.17 4.41
CA LEU A 374 10.01 -15.96 3.18
C LEU A 374 9.86 -17.45 3.49
N ILE A 375 10.69 -17.98 4.40
CA ILE A 375 10.61 -19.38 4.83
C ILE A 375 9.29 -19.67 5.56
N LYS A 376 8.79 -18.71 6.32
CA LYS A 376 7.54 -18.83 7.08
C LYS A 376 6.28 -18.58 6.28
N MET A 377 6.38 -18.14 5.03
CA MET A 377 5.26 -17.67 4.20
C MET A 377 4.13 -18.70 4.04
N GLN A 378 4.45 -19.99 3.88
CA GLN A 378 3.44 -21.05 3.70
C GLN A 378 2.52 -21.24 4.91
N ARG A 379 2.99 -20.91 6.12
CA ARG A 379 2.20 -21.01 7.37
C ARG A 379 1.17 -19.88 7.53
N SER A 380 1.27 -18.82 6.73
CA SER A 380 0.38 -17.64 6.80
C SER A 380 -0.98 -17.83 6.11
N LYS A 381 -1.23 -19.00 5.54
CA LYS A 381 -2.41 -19.30 4.70
C LYS A 381 -3.74 -19.36 5.47
N SER A 382 -3.71 -19.65 6.77
CA SER A 382 -4.90 -20.05 7.55
C SER A 382 -5.30 -19.09 8.66
N ASP A 383 -4.46 -18.13 9.03
CA ASP A 383 -4.73 -17.33 10.21
C ASP A 383 -5.08 -15.87 9.86
N PHE A 384 -6.25 -15.44 10.36
CA PHE A 384 -6.56 -14.03 10.49
C PHE A 384 -5.60 -13.43 11.53
N MET A 385 -4.40 -13.02 11.06
CA MET A 385 -3.39 -12.46 11.95
C MET A 385 -3.64 -10.97 12.12
N HIS A 386 -4.29 -10.61 13.22
CA HIS A 386 -4.39 -9.22 13.65
C HIS A 386 -2.99 -8.68 14.03
N THR A 387 -2.62 -7.54 13.46
CA THR A 387 -1.43 -6.80 13.90
C THR A 387 -1.78 -6.07 15.20
N GLN A 388 -1.10 -6.37 16.29
CA GLN A 388 -1.31 -5.66 17.56
C GLN A 388 -0.67 -4.27 17.47
N HIS A 389 -1.48 -3.24 17.42
CA HIS A 389 -1.08 -1.85 17.56
C HIS A 389 -1.11 -1.47 19.05
N ARG A 390 -0.16 -0.65 19.50
CA ARG A 390 0.03 -0.35 20.93
C ARG A 390 0.19 1.13 21.24
N LYS A 391 0.39 1.99 20.23
CA LYS A 391 0.70 3.41 20.44
C LYS A 391 -0.52 4.28 20.21
N ALA A 392 -1.12 4.73 21.29
CA ALA A 392 -2.10 5.81 21.25
C ALA A 392 -1.35 7.16 21.15
N VAL A 393 -1.02 7.57 19.94
CA VAL A 393 -0.41 8.88 19.63
C VAL A 393 -1.48 9.72 18.95
N THR A 394 -1.57 11.00 19.29
CA THR A 394 -2.52 11.96 18.68
C THR A 394 -1.88 12.68 17.49
N LEU A 395 -2.69 13.42 16.74
CA LEU A 395 -2.18 14.22 15.61
C LEU A 395 -1.27 15.36 16.10
N GLU A 396 -1.61 15.97 17.23
CA GLU A 396 -0.83 17.03 17.87
C GLU A 396 0.55 16.56 18.31
N ASP A 397 0.68 15.31 18.78
CA ASP A 397 1.97 14.72 19.16
C ASP A 397 2.92 14.56 17.94
N ILE A 398 2.37 14.50 16.73
CA ILE A 398 3.14 14.32 15.49
C ILE A 398 3.46 15.68 14.86
N GLU A 399 2.47 16.57 14.74
CA GLU A 399 2.61 17.87 14.07
C GLU A 399 3.24 18.93 14.97
N GLY A 400 3.27 18.73 16.29
CA GLY A 400 3.94 19.61 17.25
C GLY A 400 5.44 19.39 17.42
N LYS A 401 6.01 18.45 16.67
CA LYS A 401 7.45 18.17 16.59
C LYS A 401 8.06 18.76 15.34
#